data_1b4cd5cb43628f1008780b8acdf68501
#
_entry.id   1b4cd5cb43628f1008780b8acdf68501
#
_cell.length_a   1.000
_cell.length_b   1.000
_cell.length_c   1.000
_cell.angle_alpha   90.00
_cell.angle_beta   90.00
_cell.angle_gamma   90.00
#
_symmetry.space_group_name_H-M   'P 1'
#
loop_
_entity.id
_entity.type
_entity.pdbx_description
1 polymer ?
#
loop_
_entity_poly.entity_id
_entity_poly.type
_entity_poly.pdbx_seq_one_letter_code
_entity_poly.pdbx_strand_id
1 'polypeptide(L)'
;MIVLNLELDNLFGFEDFKINFSYPKKVENSSIKDEFLKDRPNFRYKKVNILLGANSTGKTSIGKAMMAIFNFLNKKEIITVTQHIRDIEKTMRFSMDFILDRRNDLYRVDFKYKKENESEKIDLDLYKADILKNDSYETTIGKIEKINLKNENYIETLSELEKVSGWLFTYPEQGSNFLKSNNEVMDIKVFENILKTLDPSIEKVSKLDEVKNAYVLTLKGEDLIIQDGEFIKKNNILSSGTKSGLDIAYITSAIKKNTNIYYYCDEKFSYIHSDIEKAILSLMIDFLNPNTQLFFTTHNMEVLNMDLPAHCFTFLKKREKIEVVYASEYIDKDNIFLMEAIKNDVFNVAPYLDLIYELEEA
;
A
#
# COMPACT_ATOMS: atom_id res chain seq x y z
N MET A 1 1.14 -9.12 -7.67
CA MET A 1 -0.16 -9.46 -7.03
C MET A 1 -1.03 -8.24 -6.97
N ILE A 2 -2.31 -8.35 -7.40
CA ILE A 2 -3.33 -7.30 -7.27
C ILE A 2 -4.28 -7.76 -6.16
N VAL A 3 -4.52 -6.92 -5.16
CA VAL A 3 -5.45 -7.19 -4.06
C VAL A 3 -6.81 -6.57 -4.38
N LEU A 4 -7.89 -7.34 -4.20
CA LEU A 4 -9.25 -6.93 -4.53
C LEU A 4 -10.15 -6.78 -3.31
N ASN A 5 -9.96 -7.62 -2.30
CA ASN A 5 -10.67 -7.57 -1.03
C ASN A 5 -9.76 -8.00 0.11
N LEU A 6 -9.94 -7.40 1.26
CA LEU A 6 -9.22 -7.76 2.48
C LEU A 6 -10.16 -7.67 3.68
N GLU A 7 -10.26 -8.76 4.43
CA GLU A 7 -10.99 -8.83 5.68
C GLU A 7 -10.02 -9.22 6.80
N LEU A 8 -10.09 -8.53 7.93
CA LEU A 8 -9.22 -8.72 9.08
C LEU A 8 -10.04 -8.75 10.36
N ASP A 9 -9.77 -9.71 11.24
CA ASP A 9 -10.36 -9.78 12.57
C ASP A 9 -9.31 -10.24 13.58
N ASN A 10 -9.18 -9.51 14.68
CA ASN A 10 -8.21 -9.77 15.76
C ASN A 10 -6.74 -9.77 15.26
N LEU A 11 -6.43 -8.94 14.26
CA LEU A 11 -5.11 -8.81 13.66
C LEU A 11 -4.73 -7.32 13.54
N PHE A 12 -3.53 -6.90 13.98
CA PHE A 12 -3.07 -5.49 13.98
C PHE A 12 -4.06 -4.48 14.61
N GLY A 13 -4.91 -4.92 15.51
CA GLY A 13 -5.95 -4.08 16.13
C GLY A 13 -7.22 -3.91 15.30
N PHE A 14 -7.35 -4.59 14.18
CA PHE A 14 -8.60 -4.66 13.42
C PHE A 14 -9.58 -5.65 14.06
N GLU A 15 -10.86 -5.25 14.07
CA GLU A 15 -11.99 -6.05 14.52
C GLU A 15 -13.08 -5.96 13.46
N ASP A 16 -13.46 -7.11 12.88
CA ASP A 16 -14.51 -7.22 11.85
C ASP A 16 -14.33 -6.18 10.71
N PHE A 17 -13.08 -6.01 10.29
CA PHE A 17 -12.67 -5.00 9.32
C PHE A 17 -12.75 -5.57 7.90
N LYS A 18 -13.30 -4.75 6.97
CA LYS A 18 -13.38 -5.10 5.55
C LYS A 18 -13.04 -3.90 4.69
N ILE A 19 -12.22 -4.12 3.66
CA ILE A 19 -11.90 -3.11 2.66
C ILE A 19 -11.85 -3.74 1.27
N ASN A 20 -12.52 -3.07 0.31
CA ASN A 20 -12.63 -3.54 -1.07
C ASN A 20 -11.86 -2.60 -2.01
N PHE A 21 -11.06 -3.19 -2.89
CA PHE A 21 -10.25 -2.51 -3.89
C PHE A 21 -10.69 -2.84 -5.32
N SER A 22 -11.81 -3.56 -5.52
CA SER A 22 -12.45 -3.66 -6.81
C SER A 22 -13.24 -2.39 -7.14
N TYR A 23 -13.48 -2.14 -8.41
CA TYR A 23 -14.29 -1.02 -8.84
C TYR A 23 -15.07 -1.38 -10.11
N PRO A 24 -16.35 -1.78 -10.01
CA PRO A 24 -17.12 -2.31 -11.13
C PRO A 24 -17.55 -1.25 -12.15
N LYS A 25 -17.59 0.03 -11.76
CA LYS A 25 -18.03 1.12 -12.64
C LYS A 25 -16.92 1.51 -13.62
N LYS A 26 -17.28 1.76 -14.88
CA LYS A 26 -16.40 2.40 -15.84
C LYS A 26 -16.43 3.91 -15.58
N VAL A 27 -15.26 4.50 -15.35
CA VAL A 27 -15.11 5.95 -15.28
C VAL A 27 -14.77 6.44 -16.68
N GLU A 28 -15.64 7.24 -17.26
CA GLU A 28 -15.36 7.91 -18.54
C GLU A 28 -14.39 9.07 -18.27
N ASN A 29 -13.32 9.16 -19.07
CA ASN A 29 -12.27 10.18 -18.94
C ASN A 29 -11.49 10.13 -17.62
N SER A 30 -11.30 8.93 -17.03
CA SER A 30 -10.41 8.77 -15.88
C SER A 30 -9.00 9.27 -16.19
N SER A 31 -8.41 10.06 -15.31
CA SER A 31 -7.00 10.44 -15.36
C SER A 31 -6.07 9.23 -15.10
N ILE A 32 -6.59 8.14 -14.54
CA ILE A 32 -5.85 6.90 -14.31
C ILE A 32 -5.99 5.96 -15.51
N LYS A 33 -4.87 5.59 -16.11
CA LYS A 33 -4.85 4.65 -17.25
C LYS A 33 -4.92 3.20 -16.77
N ASP A 34 -5.59 2.35 -17.56
CA ASP A 34 -5.58 0.89 -17.39
C ASP A 34 -6.03 0.42 -15.99
N GLU A 35 -7.18 0.90 -15.51
CA GLU A 35 -7.80 0.47 -14.24
C GLU A 35 -8.54 -0.87 -14.39
N PHE A 36 -8.00 -1.76 -15.18
CA PHE A 36 -8.55 -3.09 -15.45
C PHE A 36 -7.42 -4.08 -15.77
N LEU A 37 -7.70 -5.36 -15.64
CA LEU A 37 -6.75 -6.38 -16.02
C LEU A 37 -6.50 -6.33 -17.54
N LYS A 38 -5.26 -6.45 -17.93
CA LYS A 38 -4.87 -6.52 -19.34
C LYS A 38 -5.68 -7.60 -20.05
N ASP A 39 -6.26 -7.24 -21.19
CA ASP A 39 -7.14 -8.09 -22.01
C ASP A 39 -8.49 -8.48 -21.38
N ARG A 40 -8.87 -7.87 -20.24
CA ARG A 40 -10.12 -8.08 -19.51
C ARG A 40 -10.73 -6.76 -19.04
N PRO A 41 -11.32 -5.97 -19.94
CA PRO A 41 -11.73 -4.59 -19.66
C PRO A 41 -12.86 -4.45 -18.64
N ASN A 42 -13.60 -5.52 -18.38
CA ASN A 42 -14.66 -5.53 -17.38
C ASN A 42 -14.15 -5.90 -15.98
N PHE A 43 -12.98 -6.54 -15.89
CA PHE A 43 -12.37 -6.86 -14.61
C PHE A 43 -11.57 -5.66 -14.09
N ARG A 44 -12.28 -4.78 -13.36
CA ARG A 44 -11.77 -3.51 -12.88
C ARG A 44 -11.35 -3.57 -11.43
N TYR A 45 -10.31 -2.82 -11.10
CA TYR A 45 -9.80 -2.68 -9.75
C TYR A 45 -9.27 -1.25 -9.53
N LYS A 46 -9.22 -0.81 -8.28
CA LYS A 46 -8.61 0.46 -7.90
C LYS A 46 -7.10 0.35 -8.06
N LYS A 47 -6.59 0.85 -9.18
CA LYS A 47 -5.15 0.85 -9.50
C LYS A 47 -4.38 1.78 -8.60
N VAL A 48 -5.00 2.90 -8.21
CA VAL A 48 -4.49 3.87 -7.25
C VAL A 48 -5.41 3.90 -6.04
N ASN A 49 -4.85 3.71 -4.85
CA ASN A 49 -5.55 3.71 -3.58
C ASN A 49 -4.91 4.73 -2.66
N ILE A 50 -5.54 5.89 -2.48
CA ILE A 50 -5.11 6.93 -1.55
C ILE A 50 -5.89 6.76 -0.26
N LEU A 51 -5.20 6.33 0.80
CA LEU A 51 -5.78 6.11 2.11
C LEU A 51 -5.56 7.35 2.98
N LEU A 52 -6.64 7.97 3.40
CA LEU A 52 -6.69 9.17 4.22
C LEU A 52 -7.32 8.86 5.58
N GLY A 53 -6.99 9.63 6.59
CA GLY A 53 -7.55 9.49 7.93
C GLY A 53 -6.63 10.08 8.99
N ALA A 54 -7.19 10.35 10.16
CA ALA A 54 -6.44 10.83 11.32
C ALA A 54 -5.37 9.82 11.78
N ASN A 55 -4.56 10.22 12.76
CA ASN A 55 -3.60 9.32 13.39
C ASN A 55 -4.33 8.12 14.02
N SER A 56 -3.67 6.97 14.01
CA SER A 56 -4.18 5.72 14.60
C SER A 56 -5.46 5.16 13.97
N THR A 57 -5.86 5.60 12.77
CA THR A 57 -7.00 5.03 12.01
C THR A 57 -6.66 3.74 11.27
N GLY A 58 -5.41 3.28 11.32
CA GLY A 58 -5.03 1.98 10.76
C GLY A 58 -4.35 2.01 9.39
N LYS A 59 -4.02 3.20 8.82
CA LYS A 59 -3.35 3.29 7.51
C LYS A 59 -2.08 2.42 7.43
N THR A 60 -1.13 2.65 8.33
CA THR A 60 0.09 1.84 8.45
C THR A 60 -0.22 0.37 8.76
N SER A 61 -1.23 0.12 9.61
CA SER A 61 -1.61 -1.25 10.01
C SER A 61 -2.17 -2.07 8.85
N ILE A 62 -2.90 -1.47 7.91
CA ILE A 62 -3.34 -2.15 6.67
C ILE A 62 -2.12 -2.61 5.87
N GLY A 63 -1.15 -1.74 5.63
CA GLY A 63 0.07 -2.08 4.90
C GLY A 63 0.87 -3.19 5.59
N LYS A 64 1.05 -3.09 6.92
CA LYS A 64 1.74 -4.13 7.71
C LYS A 64 0.98 -5.46 7.68
N ALA A 65 -0.36 -5.45 7.74
CA ALA A 65 -1.18 -6.65 7.63
C ALA A 65 -1.04 -7.32 6.26
N MET A 66 -1.14 -6.54 5.18
CA MET A 66 -0.92 -7.06 3.82
C MET A 66 0.48 -7.64 3.66
N MET A 67 1.52 -6.95 4.15
CA MET A 67 2.89 -7.46 4.10
C MET A 67 3.06 -8.75 4.90
N ALA A 68 2.45 -8.86 6.08
CA ALA A 68 2.47 -10.07 6.89
C ALA A 68 1.80 -11.24 6.16
N ILE A 69 0.62 -11.00 5.55
CA ILE A 69 -0.10 -11.99 4.74
C ILE A 69 0.73 -12.40 3.51
N PHE A 70 1.32 -11.45 2.77
CA PHE A 70 2.15 -11.77 1.61
C PHE A 70 3.36 -12.62 1.98
N ASN A 71 4.01 -12.29 3.11
CA ASN A 71 5.11 -13.09 3.64
C ASN A 71 4.64 -14.49 4.05
N PHE A 72 3.47 -14.62 4.67
CA PHE A 72 2.87 -15.90 5.02
C PHE A 72 2.60 -16.76 3.78
N LEU A 73 1.95 -16.21 2.77
CA LEU A 73 1.69 -16.91 1.51
C LEU A 73 2.97 -17.39 0.81
N ASN A 74 4.04 -16.59 0.89
CA ASN A 74 5.30 -16.89 0.22
C ASN A 74 6.21 -17.84 1.01
N LYS A 75 6.37 -17.60 2.32
CA LYS A 75 7.27 -18.36 3.20
C LYS A 75 6.62 -19.57 3.84
N LYS A 76 5.27 -19.56 3.95
CA LYS A 76 4.44 -20.57 4.64
C LYS A 76 4.74 -20.66 6.15
N GLU A 77 5.29 -19.58 6.72
CA GLU A 77 5.63 -19.44 8.13
C GLU A 77 4.50 -18.73 8.87
N ILE A 78 3.78 -19.45 9.70
CA ILE A 78 2.60 -18.94 10.42
C ILE A 78 2.93 -17.76 11.34
N ILE A 79 4.14 -17.73 11.89
CA ILE A 79 4.59 -16.67 12.80
C ILE A 79 4.54 -15.28 12.13
N THR A 80 4.63 -15.21 10.79
CA THR A 80 4.57 -13.94 10.06
C THR A 80 3.24 -13.21 10.27
N VAL A 81 2.16 -13.93 10.59
CA VAL A 81 0.84 -13.35 10.90
C VAL A 81 0.49 -13.46 12.39
N THR A 82 0.79 -14.59 13.05
CA THR A 82 0.34 -14.82 14.43
C THR A 82 1.02 -13.92 15.47
N GLN A 83 2.26 -13.44 15.21
CA GLN A 83 2.93 -12.47 16.07
C GLN A 83 2.21 -11.11 16.18
N HIS A 84 1.20 -10.86 15.35
CA HIS A 84 0.44 -9.61 15.30
C HIS A 84 -1.00 -9.77 15.82
N ILE A 85 -1.31 -10.90 16.44
CA ILE A 85 -2.59 -11.13 17.10
C ILE A 85 -2.74 -10.15 18.26
N ARG A 86 -3.90 -9.48 18.34
CA ARG A 86 -4.18 -8.51 19.42
C ARG A 86 -4.57 -9.21 20.73
N ASP A 87 -5.47 -10.18 20.63
CA ASP A 87 -6.02 -10.92 21.77
C ASP A 87 -5.85 -12.42 21.51
N ILE A 88 -4.94 -13.05 22.24
CA ILE A 88 -4.56 -14.45 22.02
C ILE A 88 -5.68 -15.43 22.38
N GLU A 89 -6.65 -15.01 23.23
CA GLU A 89 -7.79 -15.82 23.64
C GLU A 89 -8.88 -15.88 22.56
N LYS A 90 -8.85 -14.93 21.62
CA LYS A 90 -9.81 -14.86 20.52
C LYS A 90 -9.25 -15.48 19.24
N THR A 91 -10.15 -15.99 18.41
CA THR A 91 -9.79 -16.45 17.07
C THR A 91 -9.33 -15.28 16.22
N MET A 92 -8.14 -15.37 15.61
CA MET A 92 -7.69 -14.46 14.58
C MET A 92 -8.17 -14.96 13.21
N ARG A 93 -8.57 -14.04 12.34
CA ARG A 93 -9.02 -14.35 10.99
C ARG A 93 -8.49 -13.32 10.00
N PHE A 94 -8.19 -13.78 8.78
CA PHE A 94 -8.14 -12.93 7.61
C PHE A 94 -8.72 -13.64 6.39
N SER A 95 -9.26 -12.86 5.46
CA SER A 95 -9.64 -13.28 4.12
C SER A 95 -9.07 -12.29 3.12
N MET A 96 -8.51 -12.78 2.02
CA MET A 96 -7.94 -11.92 0.99
C MET A 96 -8.21 -12.48 -0.39
N ASP A 97 -8.81 -11.63 -1.25
CA ASP A 97 -8.98 -11.89 -2.68
C ASP A 97 -7.88 -11.21 -3.47
N PHE A 98 -7.22 -11.95 -4.33
CA PHE A 98 -6.08 -11.44 -5.09
C PHE A 98 -5.87 -12.17 -6.42
N ILE A 99 -5.12 -11.51 -7.30
CA ILE A 99 -4.66 -12.06 -8.57
C ILE A 99 -3.13 -12.12 -8.53
N LEU A 100 -2.58 -13.26 -8.95
CA LEU A 100 -1.13 -13.40 -9.12
C LEU A 100 -0.69 -12.88 -10.50
N ASP A 101 0.57 -12.49 -10.59
CA ASP A 101 1.17 -12.07 -11.86
C ASP A 101 1.12 -13.20 -12.88
N ARG A 102 0.90 -12.84 -14.14
CA ARG A 102 0.88 -13.72 -15.31
C ARG A 102 -0.24 -14.77 -15.35
N ARG A 103 -1.17 -14.74 -14.38
CA ARG A 103 -2.33 -15.59 -14.39
C ARG A 103 -3.61 -14.78 -14.48
N ASN A 104 -4.62 -15.37 -15.09
CA ASN A 104 -5.95 -14.79 -15.13
C ASN A 104 -6.87 -15.55 -14.16
N ASP A 105 -6.33 -15.83 -12.99
CA ASP A 105 -7.01 -16.56 -11.93
C ASP A 105 -7.22 -15.64 -10.73
N LEU A 106 -8.45 -15.61 -10.23
CA LEU A 106 -8.79 -15.02 -8.95
C LEU A 106 -8.58 -16.07 -7.86
N TYR A 107 -7.85 -15.73 -6.83
CA TYR A 107 -7.67 -16.56 -5.64
C TYR A 107 -8.34 -15.88 -4.44
N ARG A 108 -8.84 -16.71 -3.52
CA ARG A 108 -9.19 -16.32 -2.15
C ARG A 108 -8.47 -17.22 -1.17
N VAL A 109 -7.86 -16.64 -0.17
CA VAL A 109 -7.34 -17.34 1.00
C VAL A 109 -8.16 -16.91 2.21
N ASP A 110 -8.80 -17.88 2.86
CA ASP A 110 -9.47 -17.74 4.13
C ASP A 110 -8.62 -18.44 5.20
N PHE A 111 -8.22 -17.70 6.21
CA PHE A 111 -7.35 -18.19 7.27
C PHE A 111 -7.94 -17.92 8.64
N LYS A 112 -7.88 -18.93 9.53
CA LYS A 112 -8.27 -18.83 10.93
C LYS A 112 -7.19 -19.46 11.80
N TYR A 113 -6.88 -18.78 12.89
CA TYR A 113 -5.96 -19.28 13.91
C TYR A 113 -6.58 -19.11 15.28
N LYS A 114 -6.45 -20.12 16.12
CA LYS A 114 -6.82 -20.08 17.51
C LYS A 114 -5.82 -20.86 18.33
N LYS A 115 -5.35 -20.26 19.41
CA LYS A 115 -4.56 -20.96 20.41
C LYS A 115 -5.51 -21.61 21.43
N GLU A 116 -5.38 -22.92 21.62
CA GLU A 116 -6.18 -23.70 22.57
C GLU A 116 -5.25 -24.43 23.55
N ASN A 117 -5.03 -23.86 24.75
CA ASN A 117 -4.08 -24.34 25.75
C ASN A 117 -2.66 -24.55 25.15
N GLU A 118 -2.25 -25.78 24.98
CA GLU A 118 -0.94 -26.17 24.44
C GLU A 118 -0.96 -26.47 22.94
N SER A 119 -2.14 -26.41 22.29
CA SER A 119 -2.30 -26.70 20.87
C SER A 119 -2.65 -25.46 20.06
N GLU A 120 -2.34 -25.49 18.78
CA GLU A 120 -2.70 -24.46 17.80
C GLU A 120 -3.70 -25.06 16.82
N LYS A 121 -4.85 -24.42 16.66
CA LYS A 121 -5.81 -24.76 15.63
C LYS A 121 -5.66 -23.83 14.45
N ILE A 122 -5.37 -24.40 13.29
CA ILE A 122 -5.13 -23.68 12.04
C ILE A 122 -6.10 -24.21 11.00
N ASP A 123 -6.95 -23.34 10.50
CA ASP A 123 -7.85 -23.62 9.37
C ASP A 123 -7.43 -22.71 8.20
N LEU A 124 -7.10 -23.27 7.05
CA LEU A 124 -6.79 -22.53 5.83
C LEU A 124 -7.53 -23.11 4.65
N ASP A 125 -8.35 -22.29 4.03
CA ASP A 125 -9.06 -22.62 2.79
C ASP A 125 -8.51 -21.78 1.64
N LEU A 126 -8.24 -22.43 0.53
CA LEU A 126 -7.83 -21.79 -0.72
C LEU A 126 -8.92 -22.00 -1.77
N TYR A 127 -9.32 -20.89 -2.39
CA TYR A 127 -10.31 -20.90 -3.47
C TYR A 127 -9.71 -20.33 -4.73
N LYS A 128 -10.26 -20.74 -5.89
CA LYS A 128 -9.82 -20.29 -7.21
C LYS A 128 -10.99 -20.17 -8.17
N ALA A 129 -10.92 -19.19 -9.07
CA ALA A 129 -11.77 -19.08 -10.26
C ALA A 129 -10.98 -18.53 -11.44
N ASP A 130 -11.23 -19.04 -12.63
CA ASP A 130 -10.69 -18.47 -13.86
C ASP A 130 -11.42 -17.17 -14.21
N ILE A 131 -10.67 -16.14 -14.57
CA ILE A 131 -11.22 -14.86 -15.03
C ILE A 131 -11.38 -14.93 -16.55
N LEU A 132 -12.60 -15.04 -17.04
CA LEU A 132 -12.90 -15.05 -18.46
C LEU A 132 -12.82 -13.62 -19.04
N LYS A 133 -12.77 -13.52 -20.37
CA LYS A 133 -12.55 -12.25 -21.09
C LYS A 133 -13.56 -11.15 -20.72
N ASN A 134 -14.81 -11.51 -20.47
CA ASN A 134 -15.90 -10.58 -20.18
C ASN A 134 -16.30 -10.52 -18.69
N ASP A 135 -15.59 -11.24 -17.82
CA ASP A 135 -15.91 -11.26 -16.41
C ASP A 135 -15.54 -9.94 -15.71
N SER A 136 -16.34 -9.59 -14.71
CA SER A 136 -15.99 -8.62 -13.66
C SER A 136 -15.51 -9.36 -12.42
N TYR A 137 -15.03 -8.62 -11.41
CA TYR A 137 -14.72 -9.21 -10.11
C TYR A 137 -15.95 -9.90 -9.50
N GLU A 138 -17.11 -9.25 -9.53
CA GLU A 138 -18.37 -9.75 -8.96
C GLU A 138 -18.82 -11.05 -9.65
N THR A 139 -18.70 -11.14 -10.97
CA THR A 139 -19.05 -12.36 -11.70
C THR A 139 -18.05 -13.48 -11.44
N THR A 140 -16.77 -13.16 -11.27
CA THR A 140 -15.73 -14.15 -11.00
C THR A 140 -15.81 -14.68 -9.59
N ILE A 141 -16.05 -13.81 -8.59
CA ILE A 141 -16.19 -14.24 -7.19
C ILE A 141 -17.41 -15.13 -6.98
N GLY A 142 -18.47 -14.92 -7.75
CA GLY A 142 -19.65 -15.80 -7.75
C GLY A 142 -19.40 -17.21 -8.30
N LYS A 143 -18.27 -17.44 -8.96
CA LYS A 143 -17.85 -18.75 -9.51
C LYS A 143 -16.69 -19.39 -8.75
N ILE A 144 -16.23 -18.73 -7.67
CA ILE A 144 -15.03 -19.20 -6.96
C ILE A 144 -15.29 -20.52 -6.29
N GLU A 145 -14.41 -21.49 -6.49
CA GLU A 145 -14.53 -22.85 -5.95
C GLU A 145 -13.37 -23.17 -5.03
N LYS A 146 -13.65 -23.91 -3.95
CA LYS A 146 -12.62 -24.37 -3.02
C LYS A 146 -11.72 -25.39 -3.71
N ILE A 147 -10.42 -25.20 -3.58
CA ILE A 147 -9.43 -26.18 -4.03
C ILE A 147 -9.44 -27.35 -3.03
N ASN A 148 -9.93 -28.50 -3.47
CA ASN A 148 -10.00 -29.70 -2.63
C ASN A 148 -8.66 -30.43 -2.68
N LEU A 149 -7.97 -30.48 -1.55
CA LEU A 149 -6.72 -31.21 -1.38
C LEU A 149 -6.98 -32.49 -0.57
N LYS A 150 -6.17 -33.51 -0.82
CA LYS A 150 -6.28 -34.80 -0.09
C LYS A 150 -5.83 -34.69 1.37
N ASN A 151 -4.99 -33.71 1.71
CA ASN A 151 -4.46 -33.46 3.03
C ASN A 151 -4.89 -32.07 3.53
N GLU A 152 -5.25 -31.96 4.80
CA GLU A 152 -5.73 -30.72 5.42
C GLU A 152 -4.60 -29.84 6.00
N ASN A 153 -3.35 -30.01 5.55
CA ASN A 153 -2.22 -29.24 6.04
C ASN A 153 -2.14 -27.90 5.29
N TYR A 154 -2.12 -26.78 6.02
CA TYR A 154 -2.04 -25.43 5.44
C TYR A 154 -0.79 -25.21 4.56
N ILE A 155 0.35 -25.89 4.85
CA ILE A 155 1.58 -25.79 4.05
C ILE A 155 1.38 -26.39 2.66
N GLU A 156 0.70 -27.53 2.59
CA GLU A 156 0.37 -28.21 1.32
C GLU A 156 -0.65 -27.37 0.54
N THR A 157 -1.67 -26.83 1.22
CA THR A 157 -2.65 -25.93 0.60
C THR A 157 -1.98 -24.71 -0.01
N LEU A 158 -1.08 -24.07 0.70
CA LEU A 158 -0.32 -22.91 0.18
C LEU A 158 0.69 -23.33 -0.92
N SER A 159 1.01 -24.60 -1.05
CA SER A 159 1.93 -25.07 -2.11
C SER A 159 1.29 -25.10 -3.49
N GLU A 160 -0.06 -25.08 -3.55
CA GLU A 160 -0.81 -24.89 -4.79
C GLU A 160 -0.73 -23.46 -5.34
N LEU A 161 -0.39 -22.50 -4.49
CA LEU A 161 -0.11 -21.13 -4.95
C LEU A 161 1.27 -21.07 -5.58
N GLU A 162 1.34 -20.44 -6.73
CA GLU A 162 2.62 -20.02 -7.27
C GLU A 162 3.30 -19.04 -6.31
N LYS A 163 4.62 -18.91 -6.43
CA LYS A 163 5.39 -18.00 -5.61
C LYS A 163 4.81 -16.59 -5.68
N VAL A 164 4.34 -16.11 -4.56
CA VAL A 164 3.88 -14.73 -4.42
C VAL A 164 5.10 -13.82 -4.39
N SER A 165 5.17 -12.87 -5.31
CA SER A 165 6.30 -11.94 -5.45
C SER A 165 5.85 -10.61 -6.04
N GLY A 166 6.76 -9.65 -6.16
CA GLY A 166 6.49 -8.40 -6.84
C GLY A 166 5.77 -7.37 -5.99
N TRP A 167 6.13 -7.24 -4.71
CA TRP A 167 5.66 -6.14 -3.86
C TRP A 167 6.80 -5.30 -3.31
N LEU A 168 6.51 -4.02 -3.05
CA LEU A 168 7.39 -3.08 -2.41
C LEU A 168 6.60 -2.25 -1.39
N PHE A 169 7.02 -2.31 -0.12
CA PHE A 169 6.47 -1.52 0.97
C PHE A 169 7.48 -0.51 1.47
N THR A 170 7.07 0.74 1.69
CA THR A 170 7.85 1.78 2.35
C THR A 170 7.07 2.29 3.56
N TYR A 171 7.70 2.35 4.72
CA TYR A 171 7.08 2.81 5.97
C TYR A 171 7.70 4.13 6.46
N PRO A 172 7.02 4.89 7.35
CA PRO A 172 7.52 6.16 7.88
C PRO A 172 8.84 6.03 8.61
N GLU A 173 9.05 4.90 9.31
CA GLU A 173 10.26 4.61 10.07
C GLU A 173 11.49 4.62 9.17
N GLN A 174 12.54 5.32 9.61
CA GLN A 174 13.79 5.42 8.86
C GLN A 174 14.50 4.07 8.82
N GLY A 175 15.21 3.81 7.72
CA GLY A 175 16.01 2.59 7.56
C GLY A 175 15.28 1.51 6.79
N SER A 176 14.54 1.88 5.75
CA SER A 176 14.07 0.91 4.76
C SER A 176 15.27 0.22 4.13
N ASN A 177 15.40 -1.09 4.35
CA ASN A 177 16.47 -1.91 3.80
C ASN A 177 16.35 -2.14 2.27
N PHE A 178 15.62 -1.28 1.55
CA PHE A 178 15.31 -1.46 0.13
C PHE A 178 16.54 -1.33 -0.75
N LEU A 179 17.43 -0.41 -0.43
CA LEU A 179 18.67 -0.26 -1.18
C LEU A 179 19.63 -1.43 -1.00
N LYS A 180 19.44 -2.26 0.03
CA LYS A 180 20.25 -3.48 0.25
C LYS A 180 19.97 -4.58 -0.77
N SER A 181 18.81 -4.59 -1.39
CA SER A 181 18.36 -5.76 -2.15
C SER A 181 18.67 -5.70 -3.65
N ASN A 182 18.72 -4.52 -4.27
CA ASN A 182 18.89 -4.46 -5.74
C ASN A 182 19.34 -3.09 -6.26
N ASN A 183 20.61 -2.95 -6.70
CA ASN A 183 21.16 -1.75 -7.32
C ASN A 183 20.47 -1.30 -8.61
N GLU A 184 19.82 -2.23 -9.31
CA GLU A 184 19.24 -1.97 -10.62
C GLU A 184 17.92 -1.19 -10.51
N VAL A 185 17.33 -1.11 -9.32
CA VAL A 185 16.05 -0.43 -9.11
C VAL A 185 16.21 1.09 -9.15
N MET A 186 17.28 1.64 -8.55
CA MET A 186 17.45 3.09 -8.49
C MET A 186 17.73 3.69 -9.89
N ASP A 187 16.88 4.61 -10.31
CA ASP A 187 17.10 5.47 -11.47
C ASP A 187 17.80 6.75 -10.99
N ILE A 188 19.07 6.94 -11.39
CA ILE A 188 19.89 8.07 -10.94
C ILE A 188 19.25 9.42 -11.23
N LYS A 189 18.59 9.56 -12.39
CA LYS A 189 17.94 10.82 -12.77
C LYS A 189 16.72 11.10 -11.89
N VAL A 190 15.92 10.08 -11.59
CA VAL A 190 14.80 10.20 -10.64
C VAL A 190 15.33 10.55 -9.25
N PHE A 191 16.39 9.88 -8.81
CA PHE A 191 17.02 10.10 -7.51
C PHE A 191 17.55 11.53 -7.37
N GLU A 192 18.34 11.97 -8.34
CA GLU A 192 18.90 13.33 -8.34
C GLU A 192 17.80 14.39 -8.36
N ASN A 193 16.81 14.27 -9.25
CA ASN A 193 15.77 15.27 -9.39
C ASN A 193 14.87 15.36 -8.16
N ILE A 194 14.48 14.23 -7.56
CA ILE A 194 13.70 14.24 -6.33
C ILE A 194 14.49 14.89 -5.20
N LEU A 195 15.74 14.49 -4.98
CA LEU A 195 16.53 15.05 -3.91
C LEU A 195 16.81 16.54 -4.08
N LYS A 196 17.15 17.01 -5.29
CA LYS A 196 17.33 18.43 -5.58
C LYS A 196 16.04 19.26 -5.43
N THR A 197 14.88 18.65 -5.70
CA THR A 197 13.58 19.30 -5.46
C THR A 197 13.30 19.45 -3.97
N LEU A 198 13.72 18.48 -3.15
CA LEU A 198 13.55 18.52 -1.70
C LEU A 198 14.57 19.39 -1.00
N ASP A 199 15.79 19.45 -1.53
CA ASP A 199 16.89 20.23 -1.00
C ASP A 199 17.72 20.83 -2.14
N PRO A 200 17.46 22.11 -2.49
CA PRO A 200 18.19 22.80 -3.56
C PRO A 200 19.68 22.95 -3.33
N SER A 201 20.19 22.70 -2.11
CA SER A 201 21.63 22.73 -1.83
C SER A 201 22.37 21.48 -2.31
N ILE A 202 21.64 20.47 -2.77
CA ILE A 202 22.21 19.28 -3.40
C ILE A 202 22.62 19.60 -4.83
N GLU A 203 23.91 19.47 -5.10
CA GLU A 203 24.51 19.81 -6.39
C GLU A 203 24.42 18.66 -7.38
N LYS A 204 24.72 17.44 -6.91
CA LYS A 204 24.81 16.26 -7.76
C LYS A 204 24.55 14.97 -6.98
N VAL A 205 23.97 13.99 -7.69
CA VAL A 205 23.92 12.59 -7.25
C VAL A 205 24.60 11.73 -8.29
N SER A 206 25.52 10.87 -7.89
CA SER A 206 26.19 9.92 -8.78
C SER A 206 26.25 8.53 -8.15
N LYS A 207 26.33 7.51 -9.00
CA LYS A 207 26.52 6.14 -8.55
C LYS A 207 28.02 5.86 -8.38
N LEU A 208 28.38 5.14 -7.32
CA LEU A 208 29.70 4.56 -7.18
C LEU A 208 29.71 3.19 -7.85
N ASP A 209 30.28 3.11 -9.06
CA ASP A 209 30.24 1.87 -9.84
C ASP A 209 31.08 0.73 -9.23
N GLU A 210 32.09 1.08 -8.45
CA GLU A 210 33.00 0.12 -7.79
C GLU A 210 32.41 -0.49 -6.52
N VAL A 211 31.36 0.12 -5.96
CA VAL A 211 30.74 -0.33 -4.71
C VAL A 211 29.25 -0.60 -4.91
N LYS A 212 28.85 -1.80 -4.57
CA LYS A 212 27.45 -2.21 -4.70
C LYS A 212 26.55 -1.34 -3.81
N ASN A 213 25.42 -0.88 -4.37
CA ASN A 213 24.41 -0.06 -3.67
C ASN A 213 24.95 1.27 -3.11
N ALA A 214 25.99 1.84 -3.69
CA ALA A 214 26.58 3.06 -3.21
C ALA A 214 26.37 4.24 -4.16
N TYR A 215 26.10 5.40 -3.55
CA TYR A 215 25.82 6.66 -4.23
C TYR A 215 26.61 7.78 -3.52
N VAL A 216 27.03 8.76 -4.29
CA VAL A 216 27.62 10.00 -3.76
C VAL A 216 26.62 11.12 -3.95
N LEU A 217 26.32 11.80 -2.87
CA LEU A 217 25.52 13.01 -2.82
C LEU A 217 26.44 14.19 -2.54
N THR A 218 26.63 15.07 -3.51
CA THR A 218 27.42 16.30 -3.33
C THR A 218 26.53 17.42 -2.81
N LEU A 219 26.84 17.94 -1.62
CA LEU A 219 26.11 18.98 -0.92
C LEU A 219 27.08 20.08 -0.50
N LYS A 220 26.92 21.30 -1.03
CA LYS A 220 27.79 22.47 -0.71
C LYS A 220 29.30 22.18 -0.83
N GLY A 221 29.67 21.40 -1.86
CA GLY A 221 31.06 21.00 -2.10
C GLY A 221 31.56 19.87 -1.21
N GLU A 222 30.73 19.27 -0.35
CA GLU A 222 31.05 18.08 0.43
C GLU A 222 30.35 16.84 -0.14
N ASP A 223 31.09 15.74 -0.20
CA ASP A 223 30.56 14.46 -0.66
C ASP A 223 30.07 13.59 0.50
N LEU A 224 28.81 13.23 0.46
CA LEU A 224 28.17 12.30 1.37
C LEU A 224 27.97 10.96 0.67
N ILE A 225 28.49 9.90 1.27
CA ILE A 225 28.32 8.54 0.70
C ILE A 225 27.13 7.87 1.35
N ILE A 226 26.23 7.38 0.50
CA ILE A 226 25.10 6.56 0.86
C ILE A 226 25.41 5.15 0.41
N GLN A 227 25.42 4.19 1.33
CA GLN A 227 25.57 2.76 1.01
C GLN A 227 24.42 1.98 1.63
N ASP A 228 23.81 1.10 0.84
CA ASP A 228 22.68 0.28 1.28
C ASP A 228 21.52 1.07 1.91
N GLY A 229 21.33 2.33 1.48
CA GLY A 229 20.29 3.23 1.99
C GLY A 229 20.64 4.00 3.26
N GLU A 230 21.83 3.79 3.78
CA GLU A 230 22.33 4.47 4.98
C GLU A 230 23.52 5.38 4.64
N PHE A 231 23.61 6.52 5.35
CA PHE A 231 24.80 7.37 5.27
C PHE A 231 25.94 6.73 6.03
N ILE A 232 27.11 6.56 5.39
CA ILE A 232 28.31 5.98 6.02
C ILE A 232 28.79 6.81 7.20
N LYS A 233 28.62 8.13 7.14
CA LYS A 233 28.84 9.02 8.29
C LYS A 233 27.50 9.53 8.79
N LYS A 234 27.25 9.44 10.08
CA LYS A 234 26.08 10.06 10.73
C LYS A 234 26.20 11.59 10.61
N ASN A 235 25.68 12.13 9.52
CA ASN A 235 25.64 13.56 9.31
C ASN A 235 24.26 14.09 9.68
N ASN A 236 24.20 14.93 10.73
CA ASN A 236 22.99 15.68 11.10
C ASN A 236 22.70 16.85 10.14
N ILE A 237 23.40 16.90 8.99
CA ILE A 237 23.30 17.98 8.02
C ILE A 237 22.03 17.91 7.19
N LEU A 238 21.49 16.70 6.98
CA LEU A 238 20.30 16.51 6.15
C LEU A 238 19.01 16.65 6.94
N SER A 239 18.06 17.34 6.36
CA SER A 239 16.69 17.46 6.90
C SER A 239 15.96 16.10 6.91
N SER A 240 14.90 15.99 7.72
CA SER A 240 14.03 14.80 7.70
C SER A 240 13.37 14.59 6.33
N GLY A 241 13.01 15.68 5.64
CA GLY A 241 12.47 15.62 4.29
C GLY A 241 13.48 15.06 3.29
N THR A 242 14.74 15.50 3.33
CA THR A 242 15.80 14.98 2.44
C THR A 242 16.08 13.51 2.69
N LYS A 243 16.05 13.06 3.95
CA LYS A 243 16.19 11.64 4.31
C LYS A 243 15.01 10.81 3.78
N SER A 244 13.77 11.28 3.93
CA SER A 244 12.60 10.63 3.35
C SER A 244 12.67 10.58 1.82
N GLY A 245 13.33 11.57 1.20
CA GLY A 245 13.56 11.65 -0.24
C GLY A 245 14.29 10.43 -0.83
N LEU A 246 15.15 9.75 -0.04
CA LEU A 246 15.80 8.51 -0.48
C LEU A 246 14.78 7.40 -0.76
N ASP A 247 13.86 7.17 0.18
CA ASP A 247 12.83 6.15 0.04
C ASP A 247 11.82 6.50 -1.06
N ILE A 248 11.47 7.80 -1.16
CA ILE A 248 10.58 8.32 -2.21
C ILE A 248 11.21 8.13 -3.59
N ALA A 249 12.48 8.46 -3.74
CA ALA A 249 13.20 8.27 -4.99
C ALA A 249 13.31 6.79 -5.36
N TYR A 250 13.50 5.92 -4.37
CA TYR A 250 13.57 4.48 -4.58
C TYR A 250 12.24 3.90 -5.07
N ILE A 251 11.13 4.17 -4.37
CA ILE A 251 9.81 3.66 -4.79
C ILE A 251 9.39 4.24 -6.14
N THR A 252 9.66 5.52 -6.39
CA THR A 252 9.37 6.16 -7.69
C THR A 252 10.19 5.53 -8.82
N SER A 253 11.48 5.22 -8.56
CA SER A 253 12.33 4.50 -9.51
C SER A 253 11.82 3.09 -9.78
N ALA A 254 11.38 2.38 -8.72
CA ALA A 254 10.82 1.03 -8.82
C ALA A 254 9.55 1.01 -9.67
N ILE A 255 8.65 1.97 -9.48
CA ILE A 255 7.45 2.13 -10.30
C ILE A 255 7.83 2.41 -11.75
N LYS A 256 8.70 3.39 -12.01
CA LYS A 256 9.17 3.75 -13.35
C LYS A 256 9.80 2.57 -14.10
N LYS A 257 10.59 1.76 -13.42
CA LYS A 257 11.23 0.56 -13.99
C LYS A 257 10.32 -0.67 -14.00
N ASN A 258 9.12 -0.58 -13.45
CA ASN A 258 8.16 -1.68 -13.35
C ASN A 258 8.75 -2.94 -12.69
N THR A 259 9.44 -2.76 -11.58
CA THR A 259 10.14 -3.86 -10.90
C THR A 259 9.19 -4.71 -10.05
N ASN A 260 8.04 -4.16 -9.68
CA ASN A 260 7.02 -4.81 -8.86
C ASN A 260 5.63 -4.55 -9.45
N ILE A 261 4.64 -5.26 -8.92
CA ILE A 261 3.23 -5.12 -9.31
C ILE A 261 2.45 -4.35 -8.24
N TYR A 262 2.84 -4.54 -6.98
CA TYR A 262 2.20 -3.96 -5.82
C TYR A 262 3.17 -3.00 -5.12
N TYR A 263 2.73 -1.77 -4.89
CA TYR A 263 3.49 -0.72 -4.21
C TYR A 263 2.68 -0.16 -3.05
N TYR A 264 3.30 -0.03 -1.89
CA TYR A 264 2.71 0.60 -0.70
C TYR A 264 3.64 1.69 -0.18
N CYS A 265 3.22 2.95 -0.32
CA CYS A 265 3.95 4.13 0.14
C CYS A 265 3.25 4.73 1.36
N ASP A 266 3.78 4.45 2.56
CA ASP A 266 3.14 4.82 3.82
C ASP A 266 3.78 6.07 4.43
N GLU A 267 3.02 7.17 4.44
CA GLU A 267 3.31 8.45 5.13
C GLU A 267 4.74 9.02 4.91
N LYS A 268 5.36 8.71 3.75
CA LYS A 268 6.73 9.16 3.44
C LYS A 268 6.85 10.65 3.19
N PHE A 269 5.73 11.33 2.95
CA PHE A 269 5.68 12.75 2.63
C PHE A 269 5.38 13.66 3.83
N SER A 270 5.32 13.14 5.05
CA SER A 270 4.93 13.90 6.26
C SER A 270 5.79 15.14 6.55
N TYR A 271 7.02 15.20 6.02
CA TYR A 271 7.94 16.33 6.18
C TYR A 271 8.19 17.09 4.89
N ILE A 272 7.32 16.93 3.88
CA ILE A 272 7.49 17.47 2.54
C ILE A 272 6.35 18.45 2.24
N HIS A 273 6.67 19.51 1.50
CA HIS A 273 5.67 20.49 1.10
C HIS A 273 4.58 19.83 0.25
N SER A 274 3.35 20.21 0.49
CA SER A 274 2.14 19.64 -0.14
C SER A 274 2.20 19.62 -1.68
N ASP A 275 2.70 20.68 -2.31
CA ASP A 275 2.80 20.74 -3.78
C ASP A 275 3.84 19.75 -4.34
N ILE A 276 4.94 19.53 -3.60
CA ILE A 276 5.95 18.54 -3.98
C ILE A 276 5.38 17.12 -3.83
N GLU A 277 4.63 16.85 -2.75
CA GLU A 277 3.94 15.58 -2.56
C GLU A 277 2.99 15.29 -3.72
N LYS A 278 2.10 16.25 -4.07
CA LYS A 278 1.18 16.11 -5.20
C LYS A 278 1.90 15.89 -6.52
N ALA A 279 2.97 16.62 -6.80
CA ALA A 279 3.75 16.49 -8.02
C ALA A 279 4.42 15.10 -8.14
N ILE A 280 5.02 14.60 -7.05
CA ILE A 280 5.64 13.28 -7.04
C ILE A 280 4.59 12.18 -7.11
N LEU A 281 3.45 12.32 -6.42
CA LEU A 281 2.35 11.35 -6.51
C LEU A 281 1.79 11.29 -7.94
N SER A 282 1.59 12.43 -8.61
CA SER A 282 1.20 12.45 -10.04
C SER A 282 2.22 11.71 -10.90
N LEU A 283 3.51 11.94 -10.67
CA LEU A 283 4.58 11.26 -11.40
C LEU A 283 4.58 9.74 -11.14
N MET A 284 4.35 9.30 -9.91
CA MET A 284 4.22 7.88 -9.57
C MET A 284 3.04 7.26 -10.33
N ILE A 285 1.89 7.95 -10.38
CA ILE A 285 0.68 7.50 -11.07
C ILE A 285 0.93 7.38 -12.57
N ASP A 286 1.57 8.37 -13.19
CA ASP A 286 1.90 8.36 -14.61
C ASP A 286 2.86 7.22 -15.01
N PHE A 287 3.72 6.79 -14.09
CA PHE A 287 4.65 5.68 -14.30
C PHE A 287 4.03 4.29 -14.09
N LEU A 288 2.81 4.19 -13.54
CA LEU A 288 2.18 2.90 -13.28
C LEU A 288 1.86 2.16 -14.59
N ASN A 289 2.41 0.97 -14.72
CA ASN A 289 2.15 0.08 -15.84
C ASN A 289 0.78 -0.64 -15.68
N PRO A 290 0.24 -1.26 -16.75
CA PRO A 290 -0.90 -2.16 -16.64
C PRO A 290 -0.65 -3.26 -15.61
N ASN A 291 -1.71 -3.74 -14.95
CA ASN A 291 -1.66 -4.80 -13.93
C ASN A 291 -0.80 -4.45 -12.70
N THR A 292 -0.64 -3.15 -12.40
CA THR A 292 0.02 -2.70 -11.16
C THR A 292 -0.97 -2.04 -10.22
N GLN A 293 -0.63 -1.96 -8.93
CA GLN A 293 -1.46 -1.34 -7.90
C GLN A 293 -0.59 -0.51 -6.96
N LEU A 294 -0.98 0.75 -6.73
CA LEU A 294 -0.33 1.68 -5.82
C LEU A 294 -1.24 1.98 -4.64
N PHE A 295 -0.74 1.79 -3.44
CA PHE A 295 -1.29 2.30 -2.20
C PHE A 295 -0.44 3.45 -1.71
N PHE A 296 -1.09 4.54 -1.41
CA PHE A 296 -0.45 5.76 -0.92
C PHE A 296 -1.21 6.24 0.32
N THR A 297 -0.51 6.41 1.43
CA THR A 297 -1.13 6.92 2.65
C THR A 297 -0.58 8.28 3.00
N THR A 298 -1.44 9.20 3.37
CA THR A 298 -1.06 10.56 3.76
C THR A 298 -2.04 11.17 4.74
N HIS A 299 -1.58 12.18 5.48
CA HIS A 299 -2.42 13.08 6.28
C HIS A 299 -2.72 14.37 5.53
N ASN A 300 -2.07 14.61 4.39
CA ASN A 300 -2.23 15.82 3.63
C ASN A 300 -3.55 15.81 2.85
N MET A 301 -4.51 16.59 3.31
CA MET A 301 -5.82 16.70 2.64
C MET A 301 -5.73 17.43 1.29
N GLU A 302 -4.65 18.17 1.00
CA GLU A 302 -4.47 18.85 -0.28
C GLU A 302 -4.38 17.90 -1.49
N VAL A 303 -4.11 16.61 -1.25
CA VAL A 303 -4.17 15.58 -2.31
C VAL A 303 -5.59 15.40 -2.89
N LEU A 304 -6.63 15.81 -2.16
CA LEU A 304 -8.01 15.80 -2.62
C LEU A 304 -8.29 16.85 -3.72
N ASN A 305 -7.39 17.82 -3.89
CA ASN A 305 -7.44 18.80 -4.98
C ASN A 305 -6.78 18.30 -6.28
N MET A 306 -6.21 17.10 -6.27
CA MET A 306 -5.67 16.48 -7.48
C MET A 306 -6.83 16.05 -8.40
N ASP A 307 -6.62 16.14 -9.71
CA ASP A 307 -7.57 15.66 -10.72
C ASP A 307 -7.57 14.13 -10.79
N LEU A 308 -8.06 13.49 -9.73
CA LEU A 308 -8.16 12.04 -9.59
C LEU A 308 -9.61 11.64 -9.33
N PRO A 309 -10.06 10.51 -9.91
CA PRO A 309 -11.41 10.01 -9.68
C PRO A 309 -11.70 9.72 -8.21
N ALA A 310 -12.93 9.96 -7.76
CA ALA A 310 -13.34 9.78 -6.36
C ALA A 310 -13.07 8.37 -5.83
N HIS A 311 -13.09 7.33 -6.67
CA HIS A 311 -12.83 5.95 -6.25
C HIS A 311 -11.37 5.70 -5.81
N CYS A 312 -10.44 6.60 -6.17
CA CYS A 312 -9.06 6.52 -5.67
C CYS A 312 -8.94 6.84 -4.18
N PHE A 313 -9.91 7.57 -3.61
CA PHE A 313 -9.86 8.04 -2.24
C PHE A 313 -10.69 7.17 -1.30
N THR A 314 -10.03 6.70 -0.26
CA THR A 314 -10.65 5.91 0.80
C THR A 314 -10.28 6.52 2.14
N PHE A 315 -11.27 6.83 2.95
CA PHE A 315 -11.07 7.38 4.29
C PHE A 315 -11.19 6.28 5.34
N LEU A 316 -10.28 6.33 6.30
CA LEU A 316 -10.32 5.48 7.47
C LEU A 316 -10.68 6.33 8.69
N LYS A 317 -11.69 5.93 9.42
CA LYS A 317 -12.08 6.54 10.69
C LYS A 317 -12.04 5.51 11.81
N LYS A 318 -11.69 5.95 13.01
CA LYS A 318 -11.70 5.11 14.18
C LYS A 318 -12.65 5.69 15.22
N ARG A 319 -13.67 4.93 15.54
CA ARG A 319 -14.55 5.11 16.69
C ARG A 319 -14.31 3.95 17.67
N GLU A 320 -15.28 3.10 17.87
CA GLU A 320 -15.10 1.84 18.58
C GLU A 320 -14.24 0.86 17.77
N LYS A 321 -14.50 0.79 16.45
CA LYS A 321 -13.75 0.01 15.48
C LYS A 321 -13.19 0.92 14.38
N ILE A 322 -12.28 0.38 13.57
CA ILE A 322 -11.80 1.04 12.36
C ILE A 322 -12.82 0.78 11.24
N GLU A 323 -13.31 1.84 10.65
CA GLU A 323 -14.30 1.82 9.58
C GLU A 323 -13.72 2.41 8.29
N VAL A 324 -14.21 1.92 7.16
CA VAL A 324 -13.84 2.37 5.82
C VAL A 324 -14.97 3.21 5.23
N VAL A 325 -14.61 4.35 4.65
CA VAL A 325 -15.54 5.23 3.93
C VAL A 325 -14.97 5.49 2.54
N TYR A 326 -15.70 5.10 1.51
CA TYR A 326 -15.28 5.34 0.13
C TYR A 326 -15.86 6.66 -0.38
N ALA A 327 -15.02 7.55 -0.88
CA ALA A 327 -15.48 8.82 -1.44
C ALA A 327 -16.48 8.61 -2.58
N SER A 328 -16.32 7.57 -3.37
CA SER A 328 -17.20 7.23 -4.50
C SER A 328 -18.61 6.77 -4.12
N GLU A 329 -18.91 6.51 -2.85
CA GLU A 329 -20.25 6.20 -2.36
C GLU A 329 -21.08 7.45 -2.11
N TYR A 330 -20.43 8.59 -1.90
CA TYR A 330 -21.06 9.87 -1.58
C TYR A 330 -21.06 10.83 -2.78
N ILE A 331 -20.19 10.62 -3.76
CA ILE A 331 -19.97 11.52 -4.88
C ILE A 331 -20.09 10.75 -6.18
N ASP A 332 -21.17 11.03 -6.92
CA ASP A 332 -21.50 10.37 -8.20
C ASP A 332 -20.82 10.99 -9.43
N LYS A 333 -20.24 12.19 -9.31
CA LYS A 333 -19.62 12.93 -10.44
C LYS A 333 -18.17 13.24 -10.16
N ASP A 334 -17.33 13.02 -11.18
CA ASP A 334 -15.88 13.15 -11.14
C ASP A 334 -15.33 14.56 -10.84
N ASN A 335 -16.19 15.58 -10.61
CA ASN A 335 -15.81 16.98 -10.48
C ASN A 335 -16.42 17.69 -9.27
N ILE A 336 -16.90 16.98 -8.26
CA ILE A 336 -17.32 17.64 -7.04
C ILE A 336 -16.12 17.73 -6.10
N PHE A 337 -15.88 18.94 -5.62
CA PHE A 337 -14.81 19.32 -4.70
C PHE A 337 -14.77 18.41 -3.47
N LEU A 338 -14.01 17.31 -3.56
CA LEU A 338 -13.77 16.38 -2.45
C LEU A 338 -13.32 17.13 -1.20
N MET A 339 -12.49 18.15 -1.38
CA MET A 339 -12.03 19.01 -0.30
C MET A 339 -13.18 19.76 0.38
N GLU A 340 -14.19 20.24 -0.37
CA GLU A 340 -15.36 20.89 0.23
C GLU A 340 -16.26 19.89 0.95
N ALA A 341 -16.40 18.69 0.42
CA ALA A 341 -17.12 17.61 1.09
C ALA A 341 -16.47 17.24 2.43
N ILE A 342 -15.15 17.19 2.50
CA ILE A 342 -14.42 17.00 3.76
C ILE A 342 -14.63 18.16 4.72
N LYS A 343 -14.49 19.41 4.26
CA LYS A 343 -14.69 20.62 5.10
C LYS A 343 -16.09 20.67 5.70
N ASN A 344 -17.08 20.17 4.99
CA ASN A 344 -18.48 20.08 5.45
C ASN A 344 -18.79 18.74 6.16
N ASP A 345 -17.77 17.94 6.45
CA ASP A 345 -17.83 16.61 7.10
C ASP A 345 -18.87 15.66 6.50
N VAL A 346 -19.08 15.73 5.19
CA VAL A 346 -20.02 14.86 4.44
C VAL A 346 -19.70 13.37 4.69
N PHE A 347 -18.42 13.02 4.83
CA PHE A 347 -17.96 11.67 5.06
C PHE A 347 -17.94 11.27 6.54
N ASN A 348 -18.19 12.21 7.46
CA ASN A 348 -18.14 12.00 8.91
C ASN A 348 -16.78 11.41 9.37
N VAL A 349 -15.69 12.03 8.88
CA VAL A 349 -14.29 11.61 9.12
C VAL A 349 -13.48 12.68 9.84
N ALA A 350 -14.10 13.76 10.28
CA ALA A 350 -13.44 14.81 11.05
C ALA A 350 -12.78 14.23 12.32
N PRO A 351 -11.61 14.74 12.72
CA PRO A 351 -10.99 14.38 13.99
C PRO A 351 -11.91 14.74 15.16
N TYR A 352 -11.90 13.92 16.20
CA TYR A 352 -12.62 14.21 17.44
C TYR A 352 -11.81 15.23 18.27
N LEU A 353 -12.32 16.44 18.44
CA LEU A 353 -11.62 17.56 19.09
C LEU A 353 -12.17 17.92 20.48
N ASP A 354 -13.24 17.27 20.93
CA ASP A 354 -13.96 17.64 22.16
C ASP A 354 -13.05 17.71 23.39
N LEU A 355 -12.13 16.74 23.54
CA LEU A 355 -11.18 16.74 24.66
C LEU A 355 -10.21 17.93 24.65
N ILE A 356 -9.95 18.53 23.47
CA ILE A 356 -9.13 19.74 23.38
C ILE A 356 -9.97 20.95 23.77
N TYR A 357 -11.23 21.02 23.34
CA TYR A 357 -12.13 22.11 23.69
C TYR A 357 -12.49 22.13 25.18
N GLU A 358 -12.57 20.94 25.83
CA GLU A 358 -12.74 20.88 27.29
C GLU A 358 -11.62 21.58 28.07
N LEU A 359 -10.42 21.71 27.48
CA LEU A 359 -9.31 22.46 28.11
C LEU A 359 -9.49 23.98 28.07
N GLU A 360 -10.33 24.50 27.17
CA GLU A 360 -10.65 25.94 27.08
C GLU A 360 -11.66 26.34 28.13
N GLU A 361 -12.45 25.38 28.66
CA GLU A 361 -13.48 25.60 29.67
C GLU A 361 -12.98 25.37 31.11
N ALA A 362 -11.76 24.83 31.29
CA ALA A 362 -11.14 24.54 32.57
C ALA A 362 -10.19 25.65 33.05
#